data_35be8dffbd03a13f493fe2b8d17b9017
#
_entry.id   35be8dffbd03a13f493fe2b8d17b9017
#
_cell.length_a   1.000
_cell.length_b   1.000
_cell.length_c   1.000
_cell.angle_alpha   90.00
_cell.angle_beta   90.00
_cell.angle_gamma   90.00
#
_symmetry.space_group_name_H-M   'P 1'
#
loop_
_entity.id
_entity.type
_entity.pdbx_description
1 polymer ?
#
loop_
_entity_poly.entity_id
_entity_poly.type
_entity_poly.pdbx_seq_one_letter_code
_entity_poly.pdbx_strand_id
1 'polypeptide(L)'
;MEQTAKLNIHLKNNLKEKIQNAKRKGFSFIEILVALVMIVSLSVGAFFVYSEAQQTRKMAQMHSDMNNIISGVLVYESLNINSQLPADLPELVDGLAANESVDGSAHDNIVTSVKAPDGNFVDPWGNAYVYDQAERTLTCTPNDASGAAMTPIVKQF
;
A
#
# COMPACT_ATOMS: atom_id res chain seq x y z
N MET A 1 6.25 68.88 -30.24
CA MET A 1 6.06 67.54 -30.81
C MET A 1 7.40 66.74 -30.96
N GLU A 2 8.53 67.37 -31.19
CA GLU A 2 9.82 66.69 -31.40
C GLU A 2 10.41 66.03 -30.13
N GLN A 3 10.19 66.58 -28.94
CA GLN A 3 10.72 66.09 -27.68
C GLN A 3 10.04 64.77 -27.27
N THR A 4 8.73 64.63 -27.51
CA THR A 4 7.97 63.40 -27.19
C THR A 4 8.39 62.23 -28.10
N ALA A 5 8.74 62.49 -29.34
CA ALA A 5 9.24 61.48 -30.27
C ALA A 5 10.62 60.94 -29.86
N LYS A 6 11.54 61.80 -29.41
CA LYS A 6 12.87 61.40 -28.93
C LYS A 6 12.80 60.59 -27.63
N LEU A 7 11.90 60.92 -26.71
CA LEU A 7 11.67 60.18 -25.46
C LEU A 7 11.15 58.77 -25.75
N ASN A 8 10.20 58.61 -26.67
CA ASN A 8 9.65 57.32 -27.05
C ASN A 8 10.68 56.38 -27.70
N ILE A 9 11.59 56.95 -28.51
CA ILE A 9 12.66 56.17 -29.14
C ILE A 9 13.67 55.68 -28.07
N HIS A 10 14.01 56.53 -27.11
CA HIS A 10 14.94 56.17 -26.04
C HIS A 10 14.37 55.09 -25.10
N LEU A 11 13.09 55.19 -24.71
CA LEU A 11 12.37 54.14 -23.93
C LEU A 11 12.31 52.82 -24.67
N LYS A 12 12.02 52.84 -25.97
CA LYS A 12 11.93 51.64 -26.82
C LYS A 12 13.28 50.93 -26.98
N ASN A 13 14.37 51.67 -27.06
CA ASN A 13 15.70 51.11 -27.14
C ASN A 13 16.14 50.49 -25.80
N ASN A 14 15.92 51.18 -24.68
CA ASN A 14 16.20 50.65 -23.34
C ASN A 14 15.40 49.37 -23.02
N LEU A 15 14.14 49.29 -23.42
CA LEU A 15 13.32 48.10 -23.28
C LEU A 15 13.85 46.94 -24.16
N LYS A 16 14.22 47.20 -25.40
CA LYS A 16 14.83 46.16 -26.26
C LYS A 16 16.14 45.62 -25.70
N GLU A 17 16.99 46.49 -25.17
CA GLU A 17 18.28 46.10 -24.57
C GLU A 17 18.07 45.25 -23.31
N LYS A 18 17.10 45.58 -22.42
CA LYS A 18 16.71 44.78 -21.26
C LYS A 18 16.17 43.43 -21.65
N ILE A 19 15.33 43.35 -22.69
CA ILE A 19 14.76 42.08 -23.18
C ILE A 19 15.83 41.20 -23.82
N GLN A 20 16.77 41.77 -24.56
CA GLN A 20 17.87 41.02 -25.17
C GLN A 20 18.86 40.48 -24.11
N ASN A 21 19.14 41.25 -23.06
CA ASN A 21 20.01 40.83 -21.97
C ASN A 21 19.32 39.75 -21.10
N ALA A 22 18.00 39.78 -20.93
CA ALA A 22 17.24 38.73 -20.26
C ALA A 22 17.19 37.41 -21.08
N LYS A 23 17.17 37.51 -22.42
CA LYS A 23 17.15 36.32 -23.29
C LYS A 23 18.50 35.61 -23.41
N ARG A 24 19.62 36.22 -22.99
CA ARG A 24 20.97 35.66 -23.12
C ARG A 24 21.46 34.88 -21.90
N LYS A 25 20.66 34.82 -20.81
CA LYS A 25 20.98 33.94 -19.67
C LYS A 25 20.54 32.51 -19.99
N GLY A 26 21.29 31.84 -20.85
CA GLY A 26 21.21 30.40 -20.95
C GLY A 26 21.71 29.75 -19.64
N PHE A 27 21.12 28.62 -19.26
CA PHE A 27 21.61 27.85 -18.13
C PHE A 27 23.07 27.47 -18.33
N SER A 28 23.90 27.66 -17.31
CA SER A 28 25.27 27.18 -17.31
C SER A 28 25.29 25.66 -17.32
N PHE A 29 26.19 25.03 -18.05
CA PHE A 29 26.40 23.60 -18.07
C PHE A 29 26.54 23.01 -16.64
N ILE A 30 27.23 23.73 -15.77
CA ILE A 30 27.41 23.35 -14.37
C ILE A 30 26.06 23.36 -13.59
N GLU A 31 25.19 24.32 -13.88
CA GLU A 31 23.87 24.44 -13.26
C GLU A 31 22.98 23.25 -13.62
N ILE A 32 23.01 22.76 -14.86
CA ILE A 32 22.34 21.58 -15.33
C ILE A 32 22.90 20.33 -14.63
N LEU A 33 24.24 20.23 -14.52
CA LEU A 33 24.87 19.11 -13.80
C LEU A 33 24.46 19.05 -12.34
N VAL A 34 24.48 20.18 -11.64
CA VAL A 34 24.07 20.25 -10.23
C VAL A 34 22.59 19.88 -10.08
N ALA A 35 21.72 20.38 -10.96
CA ALA A 35 20.30 20.02 -10.94
C ALA A 35 20.07 18.52 -11.14
N LEU A 36 20.80 17.89 -12.08
CA LEU A 36 20.72 16.44 -12.31
C LEU A 36 21.16 15.63 -11.07
N VAL A 37 22.27 16.02 -10.43
CA VAL A 37 22.75 15.36 -9.21
C VAL A 37 21.72 15.47 -8.08
N MET A 38 21.09 16.64 -7.93
CA MET A 38 20.03 16.84 -6.93
C MET A 38 18.81 15.94 -7.21
N ILE A 39 18.36 15.86 -8.47
CA ILE A 39 17.22 15.03 -8.86
C ILE A 39 17.51 13.55 -8.58
N VAL A 40 18.68 13.05 -8.94
CA VAL A 40 19.09 11.66 -8.69
C VAL A 40 19.13 11.39 -7.18
N SER A 41 19.72 12.27 -6.39
CA SER A 41 19.82 12.11 -4.93
C SER A 41 18.44 12.04 -4.27
N LEU A 42 17.49 12.90 -4.67
CA LEU A 42 16.12 12.90 -4.17
C LEU A 42 15.37 11.63 -4.60
N SER A 43 15.58 11.15 -5.82
CA SER A 43 14.93 9.95 -6.35
C SER A 43 15.33 8.70 -5.58
N VAL A 44 16.61 8.55 -5.23
CA VAL A 44 17.12 7.43 -4.42
C VAL A 44 16.50 7.47 -3.02
N GLY A 45 16.48 8.64 -2.37
CA GLY A 45 15.85 8.79 -1.04
C GLY A 45 14.36 8.44 -1.05
N ALA A 46 13.63 8.90 -2.06
CA ALA A 46 12.20 8.60 -2.20
C ALA A 46 11.92 7.10 -2.39
N PHE A 47 12.80 6.38 -3.11
CA PHE A 47 12.66 4.94 -3.31
C PHE A 47 12.76 4.15 -1.99
N PHE A 48 13.70 4.48 -1.11
CA PHE A 48 13.83 3.83 0.20
C PHE A 48 12.59 4.04 1.08
N VAL A 49 12.13 5.29 1.18
CA VAL A 49 10.92 5.62 1.95
C VAL A 49 9.68 4.90 1.41
N TYR A 50 9.57 4.80 0.08
CA TYR A 50 8.45 4.10 -0.56
C TYR A 50 8.46 2.60 -0.25
N SER A 51 9.62 1.94 -0.32
CA SER A 51 9.72 0.50 -0.02
C SER A 51 9.36 0.17 1.42
N GLU A 52 9.80 0.99 2.38
CA GLU A 52 9.45 0.86 3.80
C GLU A 52 7.96 1.08 4.05
N ALA A 53 7.37 2.09 3.40
CA ALA A 53 5.94 2.36 3.50
C ALA A 53 5.08 1.21 2.94
N GLN A 54 5.51 0.56 1.86
CA GLN A 54 4.84 -0.62 1.31
C GLN A 54 4.92 -1.81 2.27
N GLN A 55 6.07 -2.04 2.89
CA GLN A 55 6.24 -3.10 3.88
C GLN A 55 5.31 -2.89 5.08
N THR A 56 5.26 -1.67 5.60
CA THR A 56 4.38 -1.31 6.73
C THR A 56 2.90 -1.53 6.37
N ARG A 57 2.47 -1.18 5.16
CA ARG A 57 1.10 -1.43 4.68
C ARG A 57 0.77 -2.91 4.61
N LYS A 58 1.67 -3.72 4.05
CA LYS A 58 1.50 -5.18 3.98
C LYS A 58 1.40 -5.81 5.37
N MET A 59 2.23 -5.38 6.32
CA MET A 59 2.16 -5.84 7.72
C MET A 59 0.81 -5.47 8.36
N ALA A 60 0.35 -4.23 8.18
CA ALA A 60 -0.95 -3.80 8.71
C ALA A 60 -2.12 -4.59 8.09
N GLN A 61 -2.08 -4.83 6.78
CA GLN A 61 -3.07 -5.65 6.10
C GLN A 61 -3.06 -7.09 6.63
N MET A 62 -1.91 -7.73 6.73
CA MET A 62 -1.77 -9.08 7.28
C MET A 62 -2.38 -9.19 8.69
N HIS A 63 -2.09 -8.22 9.58
CA HIS A 63 -2.70 -8.20 10.91
C HIS A 63 -4.22 -8.06 10.88
N SER A 64 -4.76 -7.25 9.96
CA SER A 64 -6.19 -7.12 9.73
C SER A 64 -6.79 -8.43 9.22
N ASP A 65 -6.14 -9.06 8.26
CA ASP A 65 -6.57 -10.34 7.67
C ASP A 65 -6.61 -11.45 8.72
N MET A 66 -5.57 -11.57 9.53
CA MET A 66 -5.55 -12.54 10.65
C MET A 66 -6.68 -12.28 11.65
N ASN A 67 -6.99 -11.02 11.97
CA ASN A 67 -8.10 -10.70 12.85
C ASN A 67 -9.44 -11.07 12.23
N ASN A 68 -9.63 -10.85 10.93
CA ASN A 68 -10.84 -11.22 10.21
C ASN A 68 -11.04 -12.75 10.21
N ILE A 69 -9.98 -13.52 9.93
CA ILE A 69 -10.02 -14.98 9.99
C ILE A 69 -10.39 -15.45 11.40
N ILE A 70 -9.75 -14.94 12.43
CA ILE A 70 -10.05 -15.29 13.84
C ILE A 70 -11.49 -14.94 14.20
N SER A 71 -11.96 -13.75 13.80
CA SER A 71 -13.35 -13.35 14.01
C SER A 71 -14.32 -14.30 13.32
N GLY A 72 -14.00 -14.72 12.10
CA GLY A 72 -14.79 -15.74 11.38
C GLY A 72 -14.83 -17.08 12.10
N VAL A 73 -13.69 -17.55 12.63
CA VAL A 73 -13.62 -18.80 13.41
C VAL A 73 -14.49 -18.71 14.66
N LEU A 74 -14.45 -17.60 15.39
CA LEU A 74 -15.27 -17.40 16.60
C LEU A 74 -16.77 -17.35 16.25
N VAL A 75 -17.14 -16.71 15.14
CA VAL A 75 -18.53 -16.71 14.65
C VAL A 75 -18.95 -18.13 14.27
N TYR A 76 -18.12 -18.86 13.52
CA TYR A 76 -18.38 -20.25 13.14
C TYR A 76 -18.62 -21.14 14.39
N GLU A 77 -17.73 -21.04 15.39
CA GLU A 77 -17.88 -21.75 16.66
C GLU A 77 -19.23 -21.43 17.37
N SER A 78 -19.62 -20.14 17.33
CA SER A 78 -20.88 -19.70 17.96
C SER A 78 -22.14 -20.15 17.22
N LEU A 79 -22.06 -20.35 15.91
CA LEU A 79 -23.18 -20.82 15.08
C LEU A 79 -23.36 -22.35 15.18
N ASN A 80 -22.32 -23.10 15.52
CA ASN A 80 -22.38 -24.55 15.64
C ASN A 80 -22.87 -24.98 17.03
N ILE A 81 -23.91 -25.81 17.07
CA ILE A 81 -24.55 -26.28 18.30
C ILE A 81 -23.56 -27.01 19.23
N ASN A 82 -22.54 -27.64 18.67
CA ASN A 82 -21.54 -28.40 19.41
C ASN A 82 -20.28 -27.61 19.71
N SER A 83 -20.25 -26.29 19.42
CA SER A 83 -19.05 -25.42 19.54
C SER A 83 -17.81 -26.02 18.84
N GLN A 84 -18.05 -26.65 17.68
CA GLN A 84 -16.96 -27.22 16.88
C GLN A 84 -16.28 -26.13 16.07
N LEU A 85 -14.96 -26.22 16.05
CA LEU A 85 -14.11 -25.36 15.20
C LEU A 85 -14.07 -25.94 13.77
N PRO A 86 -13.92 -25.11 12.73
CA PRO A 86 -13.72 -25.58 11.37
C PRO A 86 -12.43 -26.41 11.30
N ALA A 87 -12.39 -27.45 10.47
CA ALA A 87 -11.19 -28.28 10.30
C ALA A 87 -10.12 -27.53 9.49
N ASP A 88 -10.54 -26.66 8.56
CA ASP A 88 -9.66 -25.84 7.74
C ASP A 88 -10.32 -24.51 7.36
N LEU A 89 -9.57 -23.63 6.67
CA LEU A 89 -10.06 -22.33 6.22
C LEU A 89 -11.14 -22.42 5.12
N PRO A 90 -11.09 -23.35 4.16
CA PRO A 90 -12.19 -23.58 3.22
C PRO A 90 -13.50 -23.96 3.93
N GLU A 91 -13.48 -24.89 4.89
CA GLU A 91 -14.66 -25.26 5.66
C GLU A 91 -15.24 -24.08 6.46
N LEU A 92 -14.35 -23.21 6.99
CA LEU A 92 -14.77 -21.98 7.64
C LEU A 92 -15.65 -21.12 6.72
N VAL A 93 -15.24 -20.92 5.47
CA VAL A 93 -16.01 -20.11 4.50
C VAL A 93 -17.33 -20.77 4.16
N ASP A 94 -17.30 -22.05 3.85
CA ASP A 94 -18.50 -22.79 3.47
C ASP A 94 -19.51 -22.82 4.61
N GLY A 95 -19.06 -23.01 5.84
CA GLY A 95 -19.91 -23.00 7.02
C GLY A 95 -20.49 -21.63 7.36
N LEU A 96 -19.70 -20.56 7.16
CA LEU A 96 -20.19 -19.18 7.32
C LEU A 96 -21.18 -18.78 6.22
N ALA A 97 -20.95 -19.23 4.99
CA ALA A 97 -21.86 -18.99 3.87
C ALA A 97 -23.20 -19.73 4.01
N ALA A 98 -23.17 -20.91 4.63
CA ALA A 98 -24.38 -21.69 4.89
C ALA A 98 -25.29 -21.12 6.00
N ASN A 99 -24.77 -20.23 6.83
CA ASN A 99 -25.50 -19.57 7.91
C ASN A 99 -25.80 -18.12 7.54
N GLU A 100 -27.07 -17.76 7.53
CA GLU A 100 -27.51 -16.39 7.26
C GLU A 100 -27.63 -15.60 8.56
N SER A 101 -27.27 -14.33 8.51
CA SER A 101 -27.52 -13.38 9.60
C SER A 101 -29.02 -13.02 9.67
N VAL A 102 -29.39 -12.30 10.73
CA VAL A 102 -30.77 -11.82 10.93
C VAL A 102 -31.29 -10.93 9.78
N ASP A 103 -30.39 -10.27 9.06
CA ASP A 103 -30.69 -9.43 7.89
C ASP A 103 -30.72 -10.23 6.56
N GLY A 104 -30.47 -11.54 6.59
CA GLY A 104 -30.46 -12.40 5.42
C GLY A 104 -29.14 -12.38 4.63
N SER A 105 -28.07 -11.77 5.16
CA SER A 105 -26.74 -11.83 4.58
C SER A 105 -25.94 -13.00 5.16
N ALA A 106 -25.09 -13.63 4.31
CA ALA A 106 -24.18 -14.67 4.76
C ALA A 106 -23.06 -14.08 5.64
N HIS A 107 -22.59 -14.88 6.58
CA HIS A 107 -21.49 -14.48 7.48
C HIS A 107 -20.11 -14.58 6.85
N ASP A 108 -19.98 -15.15 5.66
CA ASP A 108 -18.71 -15.34 4.96
C ASP A 108 -18.02 -14.02 4.57
N ASN A 109 -18.73 -12.90 4.53
CA ASN A 109 -18.19 -11.58 4.29
C ASN A 109 -17.08 -11.17 5.28
N ILE A 110 -17.05 -11.79 6.47
CA ILE A 110 -16.02 -11.57 7.49
C ILE A 110 -14.66 -12.01 6.97
N VAL A 111 -14.58 -13.10 6.21
CA VAL A 111 -13.33 -13.72 5.74
C VAL A 111 -13.12 -13.61 4.23
N THR A 112 -14.15 -13.29 3.44
CA THR A 112 -14.01 -13.20 1.98
C THR A 112 -13.05 -12.09 1.52
N SER A 113 -12.85 -11.05 2.33
CA SER A 113 -11.86 -9.99 2.05
C SER A 113 -10.41 -10.46 2.10
N VAL A 114 -10.15 -11.60 2.76
CA VAL A 114 -8.82 -12.20 2.91
C VAL A 114 -8.55 -13.22 1.82
N LYS A 115 -9.60 -13.75 1.20
CA LYS A 115 -9.51 -14.79 0.19
C LYS A 115 -8.99 -14.22 -1.14
N ALA A 116 -7.92 -14.79 -1.66
CA ALA A 116 -7.41 -14.46 -2.98
C ALA A 116 -8.40 -14.88 -4.09
N PRO A 117 -8.31 -14.32 -5.32
CA PRO A 117 -9.21 -14.67 -6.42
C PRO A 117 -9.20 -16.14 -6.82
N ASP A 118 -8.13 -16.88 -6.54
CA ASP A 118 -8.00 -18.32 -6.74
C ASP A 118 -8.64 -19.18 -5.63
N GLY A 119 -9.18 -18.53 -4.61
CA GLY A 119 -9.83 -19.16 -3.47
C GLY A 119 -8.92 -19.49 -2.29
N ASN A 120 -7.62 -19.23 -2.40
CA ASN A 120 -6.67 -19.50 -1.33
C ASN A 120 -6.61 -18.36 -0.31
N PHE A 121 -6.28 -18.69 0.94
CA PHE A 121 -6.01 -17.71 1.99
C PHE A 121 -4.52 -17.43 2.04
N VAL A 122 -4.13 -16.29 1.47
CA VAL A 122 -2.72 -15.88 1.37
C VAL A 122 -2.51 -14.49 1.96
N ASP A 123 -1.34 -14.29 2.52
CA ASP A 123 -0.91 -13.01 3.05
C ASP A 123 -0.56 -12.02 1.90
N PRO A 124 -0.29 -10.74 2.18
CA PRO A 124 0.10 -9.76 1.17
C PRO A 124 1.42 -10.04 0.43
N TRP A 125 2.17 -11.06 0.81
CA TRP A 125 3.38 -11.55 0.12
C TRP A 125 3.12 -12.83 -0.68
N GLY A 126 1.92 -13.42 -0.55
CA GLY A 126 1.52 -14.65 -1.25
C GLY A 126 1.79 -15.94 -0.47
N ASN A 127 2.19 -15.86 0.82
CA ASN A 127 2.34 -17.04 1.66
C ASN A 127 0.99 -17.46 2.24
N ALA A 128 0.75 -18.77 2.33
CA ALA A 128 -0.48 -19.28 2.91
C ALA A 128 -0.55 -19.01 4.42
N TYR A 129 -1.76 -18.67 4.91
CA TYR A 129 -2.05 -18.73 6.33
C TYR A 129 -2.15 -20.20 6.77
N VAL A 130 -1.51 -20.53 7.90
CA VAL A 130 -1.57 -21.86 8.50
C VAL A 130 -2.49 -21.80 9.70
N TYR A 131 -3.60 -22.53 9.58
CA TYR A 131 -4.59 -22.69 10.63
C TYR A 131 -4.39 -24.03 11.33
N ASP A 132 -4.31 -24.01 12.66
CA ASP A 132 -4.23 -25.20 13.49
C ASP A 132 -5.42 -25.23 14.47
N GLN A 133 -6.33 -26.17 14.22
CA GLN A 133 -7.53 -26.35 15.02
C GLN A 133 -7.21 -26.85 16.44
N ALA A 134 -6.23 -27.74 16.58
CA ALA A 134 -5.91 -28.37 17.86
C ALA A 134 -5.24 -27.37 18.81
N GLU A 135 -4.30 -26.57 18.29
CA GLU A 135 -3.60 -25.55 19.07
C GLU A 135 -4.38 -24.22 19.16
N ARG A 136 -5.49 -24.11 18.44
CA ARG A 136 -6.29 -22.87 18.29
C ARG A 136 -5.39 -21.69 17.86
N THR A 137 -4.59 -21.90 16.83
CA THR A 137 -3.64 -20.90 16.35
C THR A 137 -3.81 -20.62 14.86
N LEU A 138 -3.51 -19.37 14.51
CA LEU A 138 -3.37 -18.93 13.14
C LEU A 138 -1.96 -18.36 12.96
N THR A 139 -1.19 -18.93 12.04
CA THR A 139 0.21 -18.55 11.79
C THR A 139 0.36 -17.96 10.41
N CYS A 140 1.16 -16.89 10.32
CA CYS A 140 1.58 -16.29 9.07
C CYS A 140 3.10 -16.05 9.12
N THR A 141 3.78 -16.26 7.98
CA THR A 141 5.21 -16.00 7.86
C THR A 141 5.42 -14.87 6.84
N PRO A 142 5.48 -13.60 7.28
CA PRO A 142 5.68 -12.47 6.39
C PRO A 142 7.08 -12.48 5.77
N ASN A 143 7.25 -11.77 4.66
CA ASN A 143 8.55 -11.56 4.05
C ASN A 143 9.04 -10.13 4.33
N ASP A 144 10.34 -9.93 4.39
CA ASP A 144 10.96 -8.60 4.43
C ASP A 144 10.97 -7.93 3.05
N ALA A 145 11.54 -6.73 2.97
CA ALA A 145 11.63 -5.98 1.72
C ALA A 145 12.53 -6.65 0.65
N SER A 146 13.39 -7.59 1.04
CA SER A 146 14.22 -8.39 0.13
C SER A 146 13.54 -9.66 -0.36
N GLY A 147 12.37 -10.00 0.21
CA GLY A 147 11.64 -11.24 -0.04
C GLY A 147 12.06 -12.39 0.87
N ALA A 148 12.94 -12.17 1.84
CA ALA A 148 13.33 -13.19 2.80
C ALA A 148 12.25 -13.38 3.88
N ALA A 149 12.00 -14.64 4.28
CA ALA A 149 11.03 -14.95 5.33
C ALA A 149 11.46 -14.36 6.68
N MET A 150 10.51 -13.69 7.31
CA MET A 150 10.66 -13.15 8.67
C MET A 150 10.23 -14.18 9.72
N THR A 151 10.34 -13.83 10.98
CA THR A 151 9.82 -14.64 12.08
C THR A 151 8.32 -14.85 11.93
N PRO A 152 7.80 -16.08 12.03
CA PRO A 152 6.37 -16.36 11.99
C PRO A 152 5.61 -15.61 13.08
N ILE A 153 4.46 -15.06 12.72
CA ILE A 153 3.55 -14.42 13.64
C ILE A 153 2.42 -15.40 13.94
N VAL A 154 2.25 -15.72 15.22
CA VAL A 154 1.23 -16.65 15.69
C VAL A 154 0.21 -15.89 16.53
N LYS A 155 -1.06 -16.09 16.24
CA LYS A 155 -2.18 -15.60 17.05
C LYS A 155 -2.98 -16.77 17.56
N GLN A 156 -3.33 -16.73 18.84
CA GLN A 156 -4.29 -17.66 19.47
C GLN A 156 -5.69 -17.06 19.51
N PHE A 157 -6.71 -17.91 19.49
CA PHE A 157 -8.13 -17.54 19.55
C PHE A 157 -8.94 -18.49 20.43
#